data_6bbe8537ab0a2e2c55839fa9a85ae4eb
#
_entry.id   6bbe8537ab0a2e2c55839fa9a85ae4eb
#
_cell.length_a   1.000
_cell.length_b   1.000
_cell.length_c   1.000
_cell.angle_alpha   90.00
_cell.angle_beta   90.00
_cell.angle_gamma   90.00
#
_symmetry.space_group_name_H-M   'P 1'
#
loop_
_entity.id
_entity.type
_entity.pdbx_description
1 polymer ?
#
loop_
_entity_poly.entity_id
_entity_poly.type
_entity_poly.pdbx_seq_one_letter_code
_entity_poly.pdbx_strand_id
1 'polypeptide(L)'
;TVLISMKHFNEKYPSENGYRMFLVDEIGEGTGISDVLKSRLEKYGLDIVSTVSRLQVFYSVQSTYMAMFLVLGGLGLILGSAGMGIVVLRNLLERRSELGLLEAVGYSGSSLRRMILSEYLLIMILGLTLGVVSSAVAMWPTMQAPGVELPYGIMFLLIACIAAFHIIWIVISLRLALRRSPLGTLRNE
;
A
#
# COMPACT_ATOMS: atom_id res chain seq x y z
N THR A 1 -0.98 26.24 15.30
CA THR A 1 -0.14 26.46 16.49
C THR A 1 0.70 27.71 16.22
N VAL A 2 0.63 28.70 17.08
CA VAL A 2 1.47 29.92 16.98
C VAL A 2 2.57 29.80 18.01
N LEU A 3 3.82 29.86 17.57
CA LEU A 3 4.99 29.88 18.45
C LEU A 3 5.38 31.33 18.68
N ILE A 4 5.42 31.72 19.92
CA ILE A 4 5.83 33.07 20.36
C ILE A 4 6.96 32.95 21.39
N SER A 5 7.85 33.93 21.41
CA SER A 5 8.91 33.99 22.41
C SER A 5 8.30 34.19 23.82
N MET A 6 8.77 33.43 24.81
CA MET A 6 8.32 33.51 26.19
C MET A 6 8.47 34.90 26.76
N LYS A 7 9.53 35.64 26.38
CA LYS A 7 9.75 37.02 26.78
C LYS A 7 8.62 37.95 26.34
N HIS A 8 8.26 37.92 25.07
CA HIS A 8 7.18 38.73 24.50
C HIS A 8 5.79 38.32 25.03
N PHE A 9 5.63 37.01 25.33
CA PHE A 9 4.38 36.51 25.91
C PHE A 9 4.19 37.06 27.31
N ASN A 10 5.20 36.98 28.17
CA ASN A 10 5.13 37.49 29.56
C ASN A 10 4.98 39.02 29.65
N GLU A 11 5.56 39.76 28.72
CA GLU A 11 5.35 41.21 28.62
C GLU A 11 3.90 41.58 28.31
N LYS A 12 3.25 40.77 27.42
CA LYS A 12 1.88 41.05 27.00
C LYS A 12 0.82 40.49 27.95
N TYR A 13 1.13 39.41 28.62
CA TYR A 13 0.22 38.64 29.49
C TYR A 13 0.86 38.37 30.85
N PRO A 14 1.11 39.41 31.69
CA PRO A 14 1.82 39.23 32.97
C PRO A 14 1.03 38.43 33.99
N SER A 15 -0.29 38.30 33.86
CA SER A 15 -1.14 37.44 34.70
C SER A 15 -1.05 35.96 34.44
N GLU A 16 -0.47 35.57 33.31
CA GLU A 16 -0.32 34.16 32.88
C GLU A 16 1.07 33.60 33.21
N ASN A 17 1.66 34.04 34.32
CA ASN A 17 2.98 33.59 34.76
C ASN A 17 2.92 32.14 35.24
N GLY A 18 3.91 31.35 34.84
CA GLY A 18 4.10 29.98 35.27
C GLY A 18 4.22 29.00 34.11
N TYR A 19 4.57 27.79 34.46
CA TYR A 19 4.68 26.68 33.47
C TYR A 19 3.41 25.86 33.54
N ARG A 20 2.75 25.67 32.40
CA ARG A 20 1.54 24.84 32.30
C ARG A 20 1.83 23.39 31.97
N MET A 21 3.08 23.08 31.57
CA MET A 21 3.48 21.76 31.17
C MET A 21 4.89 21.47 31.70
N PHE A 22 5.03 20.33 32.32
CA PHE A 22 6.30 19.78 32.79
C PHE A 22 6.54 18.47 32.07
N LEU A 23 7.75 18.28 31.57
CA LEU A 23 8.22 17.00 31.08
C LEU A 23 9.08 16.39 32.17
N VAL A 24 8.65 15.25 32.68
CA VAL A 24 9.35 14.51 33.74
C VAL A 24 9.87 13.23 33.11
N ASP A 25 11.17 13.02 33.19
CA ASP A 25 11.82 11.79 32.76
C ASP A 25 12.01 10.89 33.97
N GLU A 26 11.58 9.64 33.88
CA GLU A 26 11.69 8.64 34.94
C GLU A 26 12.96 7.81 34.70
N ILE A 27 13.96 7.99 35.52
CA ILE A 27 15.22 7.23 35.47
C ILE A 27 15.04 5.94 36.25
N GLY A 28 14.78 4.83 35.54
CA GLY A 28 14.65 3.48 36.09
C GLY A 28 13.30 2.82 35.76
N GLU A 29 13.33 1.55 35.46
CA GLU A 29 12.13 0.78 35.20
C GLU A 29 11.34 0.55 36.50
N GLY A 30 10.13 1.10 36.58
CA GLY A 30 9.11 0.65 37.53
C GLY A 30 9.06 1.33 38.88
N THR A 31 9.58 2.53 39.05
CA THR A 31 9.53 3.24 40.36
C THR A 31 8.14 3.78 40.75
N GLY A 32 7.13 3.70 39.88
CA GLY A 32 5.76 4.15 40.19
C GLY A 32 5.67 5.63 40.59
N ILE A 33 6.66 6.43 40.23
CA ILE A 33 6.71 7.86 40.53
C ILE A 33 5.51 8.58 39.94
N SER A 34 5.08 8.18 38.77
CA SER A 34 3.87 8.69 38.09
C SER A 34 2.62 8.53 38.97
N ASP A 35 2.44 7.36 39.59
CA ASP A 35 1.27 7.07 40.43
C ASP A 35 1.33 7.84 41.77
N VAL A 36 2.51 7.97 42.36
CA VAL A 36 2.73 8.76 43.57
C VAL A 36 2.49 10.25 43.30
N LEU A 37 3.00 10.80 42.22
CA LEU A 37 2.78 12.18 41.82
C LEU A 37 1.30 12.44 41.52
N LYS A 38 0.65 11.50 40.78
CA LYS A 38 -0.78 11.59 40.48
C LYS A 38 -1.61 11.66 41.76
N SER A 39 -1.42 10.74 42.68
CA SER A 39 -2.18 10.67 43.91
C SER A 39 -1.98 11.89 44.83
N ARG A 40 -0.78 12.49 44.82
CA ARG A 40 -0.47 13.64 45.67
C ARG A 40 -0.80 15.01 45.10
N LEU A 41 -0.73 15.14 43.75
CA LEU A 41 -0.86 16.44 43.07
C LEU A 41 -2.15 16.60 42.28
N GLU A 42 -2.97 15.54 42.16
CA GLU A 42 -4.29 15.59 41.51
C GLU A 42 -5.19 16.70 42.11
N LYS A 43 -5.15 16.86 43.44
CA LYS A 43 -5.91 17.91 44.11
C LYS A 43 -5.49 19.35 43.76
N TYR A 44 -4.32 19.52 43.16
CA TYR A 44 -3.83 20.81 42.68
C TYR A 44 -4.08 21.00 41.18
N GLY A 45 -4.83 20.09 40.55
CA GLY A 45 -5.17 20.14 39.10
C GLY A 45 -4.05 19.66 38.19
N LEU A 46 -3.06 18.92 38.71
CA LEU A 46 -2.01 18.32 37.88
C LEU A 46 -2.53 17.04 37.24
N ASP A 47 -2.59 17.03 35.93
CA ASP A 47 -2.91 15.83 35.12
C ASP A 47 -1.59 15.25 34.60
N ILE A 48 -1.30 14.01 34.99
CA ILE A 48 -0.11 13.29 34.54
C ILE A 48 -0.51 12.25 33.51
N VAL A 49 -0.05 12.46 32.29
CA VAL A 49 -0.29 11.57 31.18
C VAL A 49 1.05 11.06 30.62
N SER A 50 1.18 9.76 30.49
CA SER A 50 2.35 9.18 29.86
C SER A 50 2.49 9.69 28.42
N THR A 51 3.68 10.16 28.08
CA THR A 51 4.01 10.60 26.70
C THR A 51 3.78 9.46 25.70
N VAL A 52 4.12 8.23 26.09
CA VAL A 52 3.90 7.04 25.28
C VAL A 52 2.41 6.83 25.00
N SER A 53 1.55 6.95 26.01
CA SER A 53 0.10 6.82 25.87
C SER A 53 -0.48 7.90 24.93
N ARG A 54 -0.04 9.15 25.08
CA ARG A 54 -0.44 10.24 24.17
C ARG A 54 -0.01 10.02 22.73
N LEU A 55 1.21 9.55 22.54
CA LEU A 55 1.72 9.18 21.23
C LEU A 55 0.96 7.99 20.63
N GLN A 56 0.65 6.98 21.46
CA GLN A 56 -0.16 5.83 21.00
C GLN A 56 -1.54 6.25 20.51
N VAL A 57 -2.22 7.16 21.20
CA VAL A 57 -3.52 7.69 20.73
C VAL A 57 -3.37 8.42 19.41
N PHE A 58 -2.32 9.23 19.25
CA PHE A 58 -2.04 9.92 18.00
C PHE A 58 -1.73 8.94 16.86
N TYR A 59 -0.88 7.95 17.13
CA TYR A 59 -0.54 6.92 16.15
C TYR A 59 -1.71 5.98 15.84
N SER A 60 -2.63 5.74 16.77
CA SER A 60 -3.80 4.89 16.52
C SER A 60 -4.73 5.48 15.46
N VAL A 61 -4.91 6.79 15.46
CA VAL A 61 -5.68 7.49 14.43
C VAL A 61 -4.98 7.35 13.07
N GLN A 62 -3.66 7.59 13.03
CA GLN A 62 -2.88 7.47 11.81
C GLN A 62 -2.88 6.02 11.28
N SER A 63 -2.71 5.02 12.16
CA SER A 63 -2.71 3.61 11.79
C SER A 63 -4.06 3.15 11.23
N THR A 64 -5.17 3.70 11.73
CA THR A 64 -6.52 3.42 11.21
C THR A 64 -6.66 3.91 9.78
N TYR A 65 -6.21 5.13 9.47
CA TYR A 65 -6.21 5.62 8.09
C TYR A 65 -5.33 4.76 7.17
N MET A 66 -4.12 4.40 7.62
CA MET A 66 -3.23 3.51 6.87
C MET A 66 -3.87 2.14 6.60
N ALA A 67 -4.56 1.56 7.59
CA ALA A 67 -5.29 0.31 7.44
C ALA A 67 -6.42 0.41 6.42
N MET A 68 -7.18 1.50 6.42
CA MET A 68 -8.23 1.75 5.42
C MET A 68 -7.66 1.82 4.00
N PHE A 69 -6.55 2.56 3.81
CA PHE A 69 -5.88 2.63 2.50
C PHE A 69 -5.33 1.26 2.06
N LEU A 70 -4.80 0.48 2.99
CA LEU A 70 -4.31 -0.87 2.70
C LEU A 70 -5.44 -1.80 2.24
N VAL A 71 -6.59 -1.76 2.93
CA VAL A 71 -7.78 -2.55 2.56
C VAL A 71 -8.31 -2.11 1.20
N LEU A 72 -8.42 -0.79 0.97
CA LEU A 72 -8.91 -0.26 -0.31
C LEU A 72 -7.97 -0.61 -1.47
N GLY A 73 -6.66 -0.47 -1.25
CA GLY A 73 -5.63 -0.87 -2.21
C GLY A 73 -5.63 -2.37 -2.48
N GLY A 74 -5.80 -3.19 -1.44
CA GLY A 74 -5.94 -4.64 -1.56
C GLY A 74 -7.18 -5.06 -2.35
N LEU A 75 -8.33 -4.44 -2.10
CA LEU A 75 -9.55 -4.66 -2.90
C LEU A 75 -9.34 -4.23 -4.36
N GLY A 76 -8.72 -3.07 -4.59
CA GLY A 76 -8.37 -2.61 -5.94
C GLY A 76 -7.48 -3.60 -6.69
N LEU A 77 -6.49 -4.19 -6.00
CA LEU A 77 -5.62 -5.22 -6.55
C LEU A 77 -6.40 -6.49 -6.93
N ILE A 78 -7.29 -6.96 -6.07
CA ILE A 78 -8.10 -8.16 -6.33
C ILE A 78 -9.05 -7.93 -7.51
N LEU A 79 -9.79 -6.82 -7.50
CA LEU A 79 -10.74 -6.49 -8.57
C LEU A 79 -10.02 -6.22 -9.91
N GLY A 80 -8.92 -5.48 -9.87
CA GLY A 80 -8.11 -5.19 -11.06
C GLY A 80 -7.52 -6.45 -11.69
N SER A 81 -7.00 -7.36 -10.88
CA SER A 81 -6.42 -8.62 -11.37
C SER A 81 -7.49 -9.59 -11.89
N ALA A 82 -8.64 -9.69 -11.23
CA ALA A 82 -9.77 -10.48 -11.71
C ALA A 82 -10.31 -9.91 -13.03
N GLY A 83 -10.46 -8.58 -13.13
CA GLY A 83 -10.85 -7.88 -14.33
C GLY A 83 -9.88 -8.15 -15.50
N MET A 84 -8.57 -8.07 -15.21
CA MET A 84 -7.54 -8.42 -16.21
C MET A 84 -7.68 -9.86 -16.69
N GLY A 85 -7.90 -10.81 -15.78
CA GLY A 85 -8.13 -12.22 -16.13
C GLY A 85 -9.31 -12.42 -17.06
N ILE A 86 -10.43 -11.72 -16.83
CA ILE A 86 -11.63 -11.77 -17.67
C ILE A 86 -11.34 -11.17 -19.06
N VAL A 87 -10.65 -10.02 -19.12
CA VAL A 87 -10.29 -9.37 -20.39
C VAL A 87 -9.36 -10.27 -21.21
N VAL A 88 -8.36 -10.88 -20.58
CA VAL A 88 -7.47 -11.85 -21.25
C VAL A 88 -8.25 -13.02 -21.81
N LEU A 89 -9.13 -13.60 -20.99
CA LEU A 89 -9.96 -14.73 -21.43
C LEU A 89 -10.86 -14.35 -22.61
N ARG A 90 -11.53 -13.20 -22.54
CA ARG A 90 -12.40 -12.68 -23.60
C ARG A 90 -11.62 -12.45 -24.89
N ASN A 91 -10.50 -11.73 -24.84
CA ASN A 91 -9.66 -11.48 -26.02
C ASN A 91 -9.18 -12.77 -26.67
N LEU A 92 -8.79 -13.77 -25.87
CA LEU A 92 -8.38 -15.07 -26.40
C LEU A 92 -9.53 -15.82 -27.07
N LEU A 93 -10.74 -15.72 -26.53
CA LEU A 93 -11.94 -16.33 -27.13
C LEU A 93 -12.35 -15.60 -28.43
N GLU A 94 -12.26 -14.29 -28.49
CA GLU A 94 -12.55 -13.49 -29.68
C GLU A 94 -11.54 -13.76 -30.82
N ARG A 95 -10.24 -13.90 -30.50
CA ARG A 95 -9.17 -14.19 -31.49
C ARG A 95 -8.95 -15.69 -31.76
N ARG A 96 -9.88 -16.55 -31.31
CA ARG A 96 -9.74 -18.01 -31.38
C ARG A 96 -9.60 -18.52 -32.81
N SER A 97 -10.34 -17.96 -33.77
CA SER A 97 -10.24 -18.33 -35.19
C SER A 97 -8.88 -17.97 -35.79
N GLU A 98 -8.34 -16.79 -35.45
CA GLU A 98 -7.01 -16.34 -35.88
C GLU A 98 -5.90 -17.26 -35.34
N LEU A 99 -6.02 -17.63 -34.06
CA LEU A 99 -5.08 -18.55 -33.39
C LEU A 99 -5.15 -19.96 -34.04
N GLY A 100 -6.35 -20.43 -34.40
CA GLY A 100 -6.53 -21.67 -35.12
C GLY A 100 -5.93 -21.65 -36.52
N LEU A 101 -6.03 -20.53 -37.23
CA LEU A 101 -5.41 -20.33 -38.53
C LEU A 101 -3.88 -20.38 -38.44
N LEU A 102 -3.29 -19.72 -37.42
CA LEU A 102 -1.85 -19.77 -37.17
C LEU A 102 -1.37 -21.21 -36.88
N GLU A 103 -2.15 -21.99 -36.14
CA GLU A 103 -1.86 -23.39 -35.85
C GLU A 103 -1.93 -24.22 -37.13
N ALA A 104 -2.91 -23.97 -38.04
CA ALA A 104 -3.05 -24.63 -39.31
C ALA A 104 -1.88 -24.32 -40.28
N VAL A 105 -1.30 -23.13 -40.22
CA VAL A 105 -0.10 -22.73 -40.99
C VAL A 105 1.20 -23.32 -40.39
N GLY A 106 1.13 -24.01 -39.24
CA GLY A 106 2.25 -24.75 -38.69
C GLY A 106 2.92 -24.12 -37.46
N TYR A 107 2.33 -23.07 -36.87
CA TYR A 107 2.81 -22.54 -35.57
C TYR A 107 2.57 -23.55 -34.47
N SER A 108 3.60 -23.85 -33.69
CA SER A 108 3.44 -24.75 -32.53
C SER A 108 2.63 -24.05 -31.43
N GLY A 109 1.81 -24.81 -30.70
CA GLY A 109 1.04 -24.27 -29.57
C GLY A 109 1.92 -23.63 -28.47
N SER A 110 3.20 -23.99 -28.36
CA SER A 110 4.17 -23.35 -27.49
C SER A 110 4.57 -21.97 -27.99
N SER A 111 4.74 -21.78 -29.30
CA SER A 111 5.02 -20.46 -29.89
C SER A 111 3.86 -19.51 -29.74
N LEU A 112 2.63 -19.98 -29.95
CA LEU A 112 1.41 -19.20 -29.71
C LEU A 112 1.28 -18.77 -28.28
N ARG A 113 1.50 -19.68 -27.31
CA ARG A 113 1.48 -19.34 -25.87
C ARG A 113 2.53 -18.28 -25.51
N ARG A 114 3.74 -18.40 -26.05
CA ARG A 114 4.81 -17.43 -25.78
C ARG A 114 4.47 -16.05 -26.36
N MET A 115 3.91 -16.02 -27.57
CA MET A 115 3.48 -14.77 -28.20
C MET A 115 2.41 -14.06 -27.37
N ILE A 116 1.36 -14.77 -26.97
CA ILE A 116 0.28 -14.24 -26.14
C ILE A 116 0.83 -13.80 -24.77
N LEU A 117 1.67 -14.61 -24.15
CA LEU A 117 2.26 -14.29 -22.86
C LEU A 117 3.12 -13.02 -22.92
N SER A 118 3.91 -12.84 -23.99
CA SER A 118 4.72 -11.63 -24.17
C SER A 118 3.89 -10.37 -24.34
N GLU A 119 2.74 -10.46 -25.05
CA GLU A 119 1.80 -9.35 -25.21
C GLU A 119 1.24 -8.89 -23.85
N TYR A 120 0.75 -9.81 -23.04
CA TYR A 120 0.20 -9.46 -21.71
C TYR A 120 1.27 -9.08 -20.68
N LEU A 121 2.47 -9.67 -20.76
CA LEU A 121 3.60 -9.23 -19.92
C LEU A 121 4.02 -7.79 -20.22
N LEU A 122 4.00 -7.40 -21.49
CA LEU A 122 4.30 -6.02 -21.88
C LEU A 122 3.29 -5.04 -21.30
N ILE A 123 1.99 -5.35 -21.41
CA ILE A 123 0.93 -4.53 -20.81
C ILE A 123 1.09 -4.45 -19.27
N MET A 124 1.39 -5.57 -18.64
CA MET A 124 1.65 -5.63 -17.20
C MET A 124 2.83 -4.73 -16.79
N ILE A 125 3.95 -4.80 -17.52
CA ILE A 125 5.14 -3.98 -17.26
C ILE A 125 4.81 -2.49 -17.41
N LEU A 126 4.09 -2.11 -18.46
CA LEU A 126 3.63 -0.73 -18.66
C LEU A 126 2.74 -0.26 -17.51
N GLY A 127 1.76 -1.05 -17.10
CA GLY A 127 0.90 -0.73 -15.96
C GLY A 127 1.67 -0.61 -14.65
N LEU A 128 2.59 -1.53 -14.40
CA LEU A 128 3.41 -1.53 -13.19
C LEU A 128 4.35 -0.31 -13.15
N THR A 129 4.99 0.04 -14.26
CA THR A 129 5.87 1.22 -14.34
C THR A 129 5.08 2.51 -14.12
N LEU A 130 3.90 2.65 -14.73
CA LEU A 130 3.02 3.80 -14.49
C LEU A 130 2.57 3.88 -13.03
N GLY A 131 2.23 2.76 -12.40
CA GLY A 131 1.87 2.69 -10.99
C GLY A 131 3.01 3.11 -10.06
N VAL A 132 4.22 2.61 -10.33
CA VAL A 132 5.42 2.99 -9.55
C VAL A 132 5.75 4.47 -9.71
N VAL A 133 5.70 5.00 -10.93
CA VAL A 133 5.95 6.44 -11.19
C VAL A 133 4.92 7.30 -10.47
N SER A 134 3.64 6.96 -10.59
CA SER A 134 2.54 7.67 -9.92
C SER A 134 2.72 7.65 -8.39
N SER A 135 3.06 6.50 -7.82
CA SER A 135 3.34 6.35 -6.39
C SER A 135 4.56 7.18 -5.96
N ALA A 136 5.63 7.18 -6.74
CA ALA A 136 6.83 7.97 -6.46
C ALA A 136 6.53 9.48 -6.44
N VAL A 137 5.73 9.96 -7.41
CA VAL A 137 5.30 11.37 -7.45
C VAL A 137 4.45 11.70 -6.21
N ALA A 138 3.51 10.84 -5.84
CA ALA A 138 2.66 11.05 -4.66
C ALA A 138 3.46 11.06 -3.35
N MET A 139 4.50 10.22 -3.24
CA MET A 139 5.36 10.14 -2.05
C MET A 139 6.49 11.19 -2.03
N TRP A 140 6.69 11.92 -3.10
CA TRP A 140 7.78 12.89 -3.21
C TRP A 140 7.91 13.87 -2.04
N PRO A 141 6.81 14.51 -1.55
CA PRO A 141 6.88 15.41 -0.40
C PRO A 141 7.32 14.69 0.88
N THR A 142 6.91 13.45 1.06
CA THR A 142 7.25 12.63 2.23
C THR A 142 8.73 12.22 2.22
N MET A 143 9.29 11.95 1.03
CA MET A 143 10.70 11.60 0.87
C MET A 143 11.65 12.74 1.22
N GLN A 144 11.20 13.99 1.13
CA GLN A 144 11.98 15.18 1.48
C GLN A 144 11.92 15.52 2.98
N ALA A 145 11.07 14.84 3.75
CA ALA A 145 10.95 15.09 5.19
C ALA A 145 12.20 14.57 5.93
N PRO A 146 12.81 15.40 6.82
CA PRO A 146 13.99 14.97 7.57
C PRO A 146 13.66 13.81 8.50
N GLY A 147 14.51 12.79 8.52
CA GLY A 147 14.37 11.62 9.41
C GLY A 147 13.47 10.50 8.88
N VAL A 148 13.04 10.56 7.61
CA VAL A 148 12.29 9.47 6.98
C VAL A 148 13.25 8.46 6.37
N GLU A 149 13.28 7.26 6.93
CA GLU A 149 13.97 6.11 6.35
C GLU A 149 12.97 5.31 5.51
N LEU A 150 13.24 5.20 4.21
CA LEU A 150 12.38 4.44 3.30
C LEU A 150 12.76 2.96 3.33
N PRO A 151 11.81 2.06 3.61
CA PRO A 151 12.06 0.62 3.62
C PRO A 151 12.06 0.05 2.19
N TYR A 152 13.09 0.36 1.41
CA TYR A 152 13.20 -0.05 0.00
C TYR A 152 13.02 -1.56 -0.21
N GLY A 153 13.47 -2.39 0.74
CA GLY A 153 13.30 -3.84 0.68
C GLY A 153 11.82 -4.27 0.70
N ILE A 154 11.02 -3.65 1.56
CA ILE A 154 9.56 -3.92 1.63
C ILE A 154 8.86 -3.41 0.37
N MET A 155 9.25 -2.24 -0.13
CA MET A 155 8.67 -1.68 -1.37
C MET A 155 8.95 -2.61 -2.56
N PHE A 156 10.19 -3.09 -2.72
CA PHE A 156 10.55 -4.04 -3.76
C PHE A 156 9.78 -5.36 -3.63
N LEU A 157 9.67 -5.89 -2.41
CA LEU A 157 8.91 -7.10 -2.13
C LEU A 157 7.44 -6.96 -2.53
N LEU A 158 6.81 -5.84 -2.21
CA LEU A 158 5.41 -5.55 -2.59
C LEU A 158 5.23 -5.51 -4.11
N ILE A 159 6.12 -4.81 -4.81
CA ILE A 159 6.09 -4.75 -6.29
C ILE A 159 6.25 -6.15 -6.89
N ALA A 160 7.17 -6.95 -6.36
CA ALA A 160 7.39 -8.32 -6.80
C ALA A 160 6.16 -9.22 -6.53
N CYS A 161 5.52 -9.08 -5.38
CA CYS A 161 4.27 -9.79 -5.05
C CYS A 161 3.13 -9.41 -6.00
N ILE A 162 2.96 -8.12 -6.30
CA ILE A 162 1.95 -7.65 -7.25
C ILE A 162 2.20 -8.22 -8.64
N ALA A 163 3.44 -8.17 -9.12
CA ALA A 163 3.83 -8.73 -10.41
C ALA A 163 3.58 -10.25 -10.46
N ALA A 164 3.99 -10.98 -9.42
CA ALA A 164 3.76 -12.43 -9.32
C ALA A 164 2.27 -12.79 -9.36
N PHE A 165 1.44 -12.02 -8.64
CA PHE A 165 0.00 -12.22 -8.62
C PHE A 165 -0.63 -12.01 -9.99
N HIS A 166 -0.23 -10.99 -10.75
CA HIS A 166 -0.68 -10.74 -12.11
C HIS A 166 -0.23 -11.86 -13.07
N ILE A 167 1.01 -12.32 -12.97
CA ILE A 167 1.52 -13.43 -13.79
C ILE A 167 0.69 -14.70 -13.56
N ILE A 168 0.35 -15.01 -12.31
CA ILE A 168 -0.48 -16.16 -11.96
C ILE A 168 -1.83 -16.06 -12.67
N TRP A 169 -2.51 -14.91 -12.63
CA TRP A 169 -3.78 -14.69 -13.31
C TRP A 169 -3.67 -14.83 -14.83
N ILE A 170 -2.64 -14.27 -15.45
CA ILE A 170 -2.39 -14.40 -16.90
C ILE A 170 -2.22 -15.89 -17.26
N VAL A 171 -1.42 -16.63 -16.50
CA VAL A 171 -1.17 -18.06 -16.75
C VAL A 171 -2.44 -18.90 -16.57
N ILE A 172 -3.24 -18.61 -15.54
CA ILE A 172 -4.52 -19.31 -15.32
C ILE A 172 -5.48 -19.03 -16.48
N SER A 173 -5.65 -17.77 -16.87
CA SER A 173 -6.53 -17.38 -17.98
C SER A 173 -6.11 -18.02 -19.30
N LEU A 174 -4.80 -18.05 -19.58
CA LEU A 174 -4.23 -18.69 -20.74
C LEU A 174 -4.47 -20.22 -20.74
N ARG A 175 -4.29 -20.87 -19.61
CA ARG A 175 -4.56 -22.31 -19.45
C ARG A 175 -6.04 -22.63 -19.66
N LEU A 176 -6.95 -21.81 -19.13
CA LEU A 176 -8.41 -21.99 -19.28
C LEU A 176 -8.85 -21.79 -20.73
N ALA A 177 -8.32 -20.78 -21.40
CA ALA A 177 -8.65 -20.50 -22.80
C ALA A 177 -8.17 -21.61 -23.76
N LEU A 178 -6.95 -22.12 -23.54
CA LEU A 178 -6.34 -23.14 -24.41
C LEU A 178 -6.77 -24.59 -24.08
N ARG A 179 -7.35 -24.84 -22.90
CA ARG A 179 -7.91 -26.16 -22.57
C ARG A 179 -9.15 -26.52 -23.40
N ARG A 180 -9.89 -25.55 -23.89
CA ARG A 180 -11.00 -25.76 -24.82
C ARG A 180 -10.45 -25.78 -26.26
N SER A 181 -9.88 -26.93 -26.64
CA SER A 181 -9.26 -27.15 -27.95
C SER A 181 -10.14 -26.65 -29.13
N PRO A 182 -9.55 -25.92 -30.10
CA PRO A 182 -10.26 -25.44 -31.29
C PRO A 182 -10.77 -26.55 -32.21
N LEU A 183 -10.21 -27.75 -32.11
CA LEU A 183 -10.53 -28.87 -32.96
C LEU A 183 -11.96 -29.43 -32.81
N GLY A 184 -12.65 -29.12 -31.71
CA GLY A 184 -14.03 -29.55 -31.49
C GLY A 184 -15.10 -28.72 -32.20
N THR A 185 -14.79 -27.53 -32.68
CA THR A 185 -15.74 -26.66 -33.39
C THR A 185 -15.75 -26.84 -34.88
N LEU A 186 -14.65 -27.28 -35.47
CA LEU A 186 -14.58 -27.60 -36.91
C LEU A 186 -15.25 -28.94 -37.27
N ARG A 187 -15.66 -29.75 -36.29
CA ARG A 187 -16.31 -31.03 -36.52
C ARG A 187 -17.85 -30.98 -36.39
N ASN A 188 -18.42 -29.84 -36.01
CA ASN A 188 -19.86 -29.65 -35.85
C ASN A 188 -20.49 -28.67 -36.86
N GLU A 189 -19.77 -28.28 -37.90
CA GLU A 189 -20.29 -27.75 -39.17
C GLU A 189 -20.09 -28.79 -40.26
#